data_5a69700f98b50edbf0098f3a83a9969d
#
_entry.id   5a69700f98b50edbf0098f3a83a9969d
#
_cell.length_a   1.000
_cell.length_b   1.000
_cell.length_c   1.000
_cell.angle_alpha   90.00
_cell.angle_beta   90.00
_cell.angle_gamma   90.00
#
_symmetry.space_group_name_H-M   'P 1'
#
loop_
_entity.id
_entity.type
_entity.pdbx_description
1 polymer ?
#
loop_
_entity_poly.entity_id
_entity_poly.type
_entity_poly.pdbx_seq_one_letter_code
_entity_poly.pdbx_strand_id
1 'polypeptide(L)'
;MELRLLRYFLTVAKEQNFTKAAEQLHITQPTLSRQMAAFEEDLGITLFIRSGKKISLTDEGILLKRRALEILNLEEITLEELKGKEEVVEG
;
A
#
# COMPACT_ATOMS: atom_id res chain seq x y z
N MET A 1 5.15 8.25 7.02
CA MET A 1 4.59 7.29 6.04
C MET A 1 3.19 6.90 6.48
N GLU A 2 2.22 7.14 5.63
CA GLU A 2 0.83 6.86 5.96
C GLU A 2 0.42 5.45 5.55
N LEU A 3 -0.37 4.78 6.38
CA LEU A 3 -0.85 3.43 6.07
C LEU A 3 -1.70 3.41 4.79
N ARG A 4 -2.45 4.46 4.52
CA ARG A 4 -3.23 4.58 3.30
C ARG A 4 -2.34 4.47 2.06
N LEU A 5 -1.16 5.11 2.08
CA LEU A 5 -0.23 5.06 0.96
C LEU A 5 0.38 3.68 0.80
N LEU A 6 0.58 2.94 1.89
CA LEU A 6 1.02 1.54 1.81
C LEU A 6 -0.03 0.67 1.13
N ARG A 7 -1.31 0.90 1.42
CA ARG A 7 -2.40 0.18 0.75
C ARG A 7 -2.44 0.48 -0.74
N TYR A 8 -2.27 1.75 -1.10
CA TYR A 8 -2.22 2.16 -2.50
C TYR A 8 -1.05 1.48 -3.21
N PHE A 9 0.12 1.53 -2.58
CA PHE A 9 1.33 0.92 -3.12
C PHE A 9 1.12 -0.59 -3.37
N LEU A 10 0.58 -1.30 -2.38
CA LEU A 10 0.34 -2.75 -2.52
C LEU A 10 -0.65 -3.06 -3.63
N THR A 11 -1.67 -2.22 -3.80
CA THR A 11 -2.65 -2.41 -4.87
C THR A 11 -2.00 -2.24 -6.24
N VAL A 12 -1.16 -1.21 -6.41
CA VAL A 12 -0.44 -1.02 -7.67
C VAL A 12 0.50 -2.20 -7.93
N ALA A 13 1.19 -2.66 -6.90
CA ALA A 13 2.11 -3.80 -7.02
C ALA A 13 1.38 -5.08 -7.44
N LYS A 14 0.19 -5.29 -6.90
CA LYS A 14 -0.64 -6.46 -7.22
C LYS A 14 -1.20 -6.39 -8.63
N GLU A 15 -1.79 -5.26 -9.00
CA GLU A 15 -2.43 -5.09 -10.29
C GLU A 15 -1.42 -4.90 -11.43
N GLN A 16 -0.23 -4.43 -11.12
CA GLN A 16 0.82 -4.12 -12.10
C GLN A 16 0.36 -3.12 -13.16
N ASN A 17 -0.60 -2.28 -12.78
CA ASN A 17 -1.25 -1.34 -13.67
C ASN A 17 -1.92 -0.26 -12.84
N PHE A 18 -1.58 1.01 -13.09
CA PHE A 18 -2.13 2.13 -12.33
C PHE A 18 -3.63 2.31 -12.53
N THR A 19 -4.11 2.10 -13.74
CA THR A 19 -5.54 2.26 -14.04
C THR A 19 -6.37 1.24 -13.28
N LYS A 20 -5.96 -0.03 -13.33
CA LYS A 20 -6.67 -1.10 -12.61
C LYS A 20 -6.58 -0.91 -11.10
N ALA A 21 -5.43 -0.49 -10.60
CA ALA A 21 -5.26 -0.21 -9.18
C ALA A 21 -6.19 0.91 -8.73
N ALA A 22 -6.28 1.99 -9.51
CA ALA A 22 -7.16 3.11 -9.19
C ALA A 22 -8.62 2.67 -9.15
N GLU A 23 -9.04 1.80 -10.08
CA GLU A 23 -10.39 1.24 -10.08
C GLU A 23 -10.66 0.46 -8.79
N GLN A 24 -9.71 -0.38 -8.37
CA GLN A 24 -9.84 -1.15 -7.13
C GLN A 24 -9.94 -0.25 -5.90
N LEU A 25 -9.23 0.87 -5.92
CA LEU A 25 -9.17 1.80 -4.81
C LEU A 25 -10.29 2.85 -4.84
N HIS A 26 -11.11 2.85 -5.90
CA HIS A 26 -12.19 3.83 -6.09
C HIS A 26 -11.69 5.27 -6.12
N ILE A 27 -10.55 5.48 -6.77
CA ILE A 27 -9.98 6.82 -7.00
C ILE A 27 -9.62 6.96 -8.48
N THR A 28 -9.32 8.17 -8.92
CA THR A 28 -8.91 8.39 -10.30
C THR A 28 -7.45 8.00 -10.48
N GLN A 29 -7.10 7.59 -11.69
CA GLN A 29 -5.72 7.20 -12.02
C GLN A 29 -4.75 8.37 -11.82
N PRO A 30 -5.05 9.61 -12.27
CA PRO A 30 -4.14 10.72 -12.00
C PRO A 30 -3.90 10.99 -10.51
N THR A 31 -4.92 10.81 -9.68
CA THR A 31 -4.77 10.97 -8.23
C THR A 31 -3.83 9.91 -7.67
N LEU A 32 -4.01 8.66 -8.05
CA LEU A 32 -3.14 7.57 -7.60
C LEU A 32 -1.70 7.80 -8.06
N SER A 33 -1.51 8.16 -9.33
CA SER A 33 -0.16 8.42 -9.87
C SER A 33 0.54 9.53 -9.12
N ARG A 34 -0.17 10.63 -8.82
CA ARG A 34 0.43 11.75 -8.08
C ARG A 34 0.78 11.35 -6.66
N GLN A 35 -0.09 10.60 -5.99
CA GLN A 35 0.18 10.18 -4.62
C GLN A 35 1.35 9.22 -4.53
N MET A 36 1.48 8.32 -5.50
CA MET A 36 2.62 7.40 -5.52
C MET A 36 3.91 8.13 -5.85
N ALA A 37 3.89 9.10 -6.75
CA ALA A 37 5.07 9.91 -7.04
C ALA A 37 5.51 10.72 -5.81
N ALA A 38 4.56 11.32 -5.09
CA ALA A 38 4.86 12.05 -3.87
C ALA A 38 5.41 11.12 -2.78
N PHE A 39 4.88 9.91 -2.69
CA PHE A 39 5.34 8.90 -1.76
C PHE A 39 6.80 8.52 -2.03
N GLU A 40 7.13 8.26 -3.30
CA GLU A 40 8.50 7.97 -3.70
C GLU A 40 9.43 9.15 -3.36
N GLU A 41 8.97 10.37 -3.62
CA GLU A 41 9.76 11.57 -3.33
C GLU A 41 10.00 11.73 -1.82
N ASP A 42 8.98 11.53 -1.01
CA ASP A 42 9.10 11.63 0.44
C ASP A 42 10.08 10.60 1.00
N LEU A 43 10.09 9.40 0.43
CA LEU A 43 11.00 8.34 0.85
C LEU A 43 12.40 8.52 0.25
N GLY A 44 12.52 9.32 -0.81
CA GLY A 44 13.77 9.51 -1.52
C GLY A 44 14.22 8.29 -2.31
N ILE A 45 13.29 7.43 -2.70
CA ILE A 45 13.60 6.21 -3.45
C ILE A 45 12.56 5.98 -4.55
N THR A 46 12.94 5.20 -5.56
CA THR A 46 12.05 4.78 -6.63
C THR A 46 11.52 3.39 -6.29
N LEU A 47 10.22 3.25 -6.32
CA LEU A 47 9.55 1.98 -5.96
C LEU A 47 9.09 1.20 -7.19
N PHE A 48 8.77 1.90 -8.28
CA PHE A 48 8.18 1.29 -9.46
C PHE A 48 9.08 1.41 -10.67
N ILE A 49 9.08 0.35 -11.48
CA ILE A 49 9.70 0.35 -12.81
C ILE A 49 8.56 0.39 -13.83
N ARG A 50 8.59 1.40 -14.69
CA ARG A 50 7.57 1.56 -15.73
C ARG A 50 8.18 1.09 -17.04
N SER A 51 7.74 -0.06 -17.53
CA SER A 51 8.25 -0.65 -18.76
C SER A 51 7.08 -1.02 -19.64
N GLY A 52 6.86 -0.23 -20.69
CA GLY A 52 5.72 -0.44 -21.57
C GLY A 52 4.42 -0.21 -20.80
N LYS A 53 3.52 -1.19 -20.87
CA LYS A 53 2.23 -1.11 -20.18
C LYS A 53 2.24 -1.72 -18.80
N LYS A 54 3.34 -2.36 -18.42
CA LYS A 54 3.43 -3.11 -17.16
C LYS A 54 4.24 -2.35 -16.13
N ILE A 55 3.76 -2.39 -14.91
CA ILE A 55 4.45 -1.82 -13.75
C ILE A 55 5.06 -2.98 -12.97
N SER A 56 6.34 -2.87 -12.65
CA SER A 56 7.02 -3.83 -11.78
C SER A 56 7.71 -3.05 -10.65
N LEU A 57 8.30 -3.77 -9.72
CA LEU A 57 8.91 -3.15 -8.53
C LEU A 57 10.42 -3.11 -8.65
N THR A 58 11.02 -2.03 -8.14
CA THR A 58 12.46 -1.97 -7.91
C THR A 58 12.81 -2.89 -6.75
N ASP A 59 14.10 -3.07 -6.46
CA ASP A 59 14.53 -3.83 -5.27
C ASP A 59 13.95 -3.20 -4.00
N GLU A 60 13.97 -1.86 -3.93
CA GLU A 60 13.37 -1.13 -2.80
C GLU A 60 11.86 -1.37 -2.73
N GLY A 61 11.19 -1.41 -3.89
CA GLY A 61 9.77 -1.71 -3.95
C GLY A 61 9.45 -3.12 -3.47
N ILE A 62 10.30 -4.09 -3.78
CA ILE A 62 10.14 -5.47 -3.31
C ILE A 62 10.28 -5.52 -1.79
N LEU A 63 11.27 -4.83 -1.25
CA LEU A 63 11.44 -4.75 0.20
C LEU A 63 10.23 -4.09 0.86
N LEU A 64 9.78 -2.96 0.31
CA LEU A 64 8.63 -2.26 0.87
C LEU A 64 7.37 -3.12 0.81
N LYS A 65 7.17 -3.85 -0.28
CA LYS A 65 6.01 -4.75 -0.39
C LYS A 65 5.97 -5.74 0.76
N ARG A 66 7.10 -6.37 1.06
CA ARG A 66 7.17 -7.33 2.15
C ARG A 66 6.84 -6.68 3.49
N ARG A 67 7.45 -5.54 3.76
CA ARG A 67 7.22 -4.82 5.02
C ARG A 67 5.84 -4.22 5.12
N ALA A 68 5.30 -3.72 4.01
CA ALA A 68 3.95 -3.16 4.00
C ALA A 68 2.91 -4.22 4.36
N LEU A 69 3.07 -5.44 3.87
CA LEU A 69 2.18 -6.54 4.23
C LEU A 69 2.23 -6.82 5.73
N GLU A 70 3.42 -6.81 6.31
CA GLU A 70 3.60 -7.00 7.76
C GLU A 70 2.97 -5.85 8.56
N ILE A 71 3.21 -4.61 8.12
CA ILE A 71 2.69 -3.43 8.81
C ILE A 71 1.16 -3.42 8.80
N LEU A 72 0.55 -3.64 7.64
CA LEU A 72 -0.90 -3.63 7.53
C LEU A 72 -1.54 -4.80 8.26
N ASN A 73 -0.88 -5.96 8.27
CA ASN A 73 -1.35 -7.10 9.05
C ASN A 73 -1.33 -6.79 10.53
N LEU A 74 -0.27 -6.14 11.00
CA LEU A 74 -0.17 -5.75 12.41
C LEU A 74 -1.25 -4.73 12.79
N GLU A 75 -1.60 -3.83 11.88
CA GLU A 75 -2.69 -2.90 12.10
C GLU A 75 -4.01 -3.65 12.33
N GLU A 76 -4.30 -4.62 11.48
CA GLU A 76 -5.53 -5.42 11.61
C GLU A 76 -5.55 -6.20 12.92
N ILE A 77 -4.43 -6.84 13.26
CA ILE A 77 -4.31 -7.59 14.50
C ILE A 77 -4.55 -6.67 15.70
N THR A 78 -3.97 -5.47 15.66
CA THR A 78 -4.12 -4.50 16.74
C THR A 78 -5.59 -4.12 16.95
N LEU A 79 -6.29 -3.85 15.86
CA LEU A 79 -7.71 -3.48 15.94
C LEU A 79 -8.55 -4.64 16.48
N GLU A 80 -8.27 -5.85 16.06
CA GLU A 80 -8.97 -7.05 16.57
C GLU A 80 -8.70 -7.28 18.04
N GLU A 81 -7.45 -7.11 18.46
CA GLU A 81 -7.09 -7.28 19.87
C GLU A 81 -7.78 -6.24 20.75
N LEU A 82 -7.89 -5.01 20.27
CA LEU A 82 -8.58 -3.96 21.00
C LEU A 82 -10.07 -4.30 21.18
N LYS A 83 -10.70 -4.83 20.16
CA LYS A 83 -12.10 -5.29 20.24
C LYS A 83 -12.25 -6.50 21.13
N GLY A 84 -11.34 -7.45 21.02
CA GLY A 84 -11.35 -8.64 21.84
C GLY A 84 -11.15 -8.34 23.32
N LYS A 85 -10.33 -7.34 23.65
CA LYS A 85 -10.13 -6.91 25.03
C LYS A 85 -11.42 -6.37 25.63
N GLU A 86 -12.21 -5.63 24.85
CA GLU A 86 -13.48 -5.13 25.31
C GLU A 86 -14.43 -6.29 25.66
N GLU A 87 -14.47 -7.31 24.83
CA GLU A 87 -15.27 -8.50 25.07
C GLU A 87 -14.80 -9.27 26.30
N VAL A 88 -13.48 -9.41 26.46
CA VAL A 88 -12.91 -10.13 27.59
C VAL A 88 -13.19 -9.42 28.90
N VAL A 89 -13.14 -8.09 28.91
CA VAL A 89 -13.40 -7.31 30.12
C VAL A 89 -14.84 -7.49 30.61
N GLU A 90 -15.75 -7.71 29.71
CA GLU A 90 -17.17 -7.92 30.06
C GLU A 90 -17.43 -9.35 30.55
N GLY A 91 -16.63 -10.26 30.10
CA GLY A 91 -16.76 -11.65 30.49
C GLY A 91 -16.17 -11.93 31.81
#